data_3f1eba56fcd099cd6879af805b183a36
#
_entry.id   3f1eba56fcd099cd6879af805b183a36
#
_cell.length_a   1.000
_cell.length_b   1.000
_cell.length_c   1.000
_cell.angle_alpha   90.00
_cell.angle_beta   90.00
_cell.angle_gamma   90.00
#
_symmetry.space_group_name_H-M   'P 1'
#
loop_
_entity.id
_entity.type
_entity.pdbx_description
1 polymer ?
#
loop_
_entity_poly.entity_id
_entity_poly.type
_entity_poly.pdbx_seq_one_letter_code
_entity_poly.pdbx_strand_id
1 'polypeptide(L)'
;MTQVKALVIGDLMLDHYIWGSCDRISPEAPVQVIKIQNESVCLGGAGNVVANLLSLGASVGVISVLGDDKEAAQVEQILNELGAKNELIIKDHTRQTSIKSRVMATHQQVVRIDKESIESIECESELIAGFGKIYKNYDVILL
;
A
#
# COMPACT_ATOMS: atom_id res chain seq x y z
N MET A 1 7.20 30.30 -0.18
CA MET A 1 5.92 29.63 -0.44
C MET A 1 5.59 28.76 0.75
N THR A 2 4.37 28.82 1.27
CA THR A 2 3.92 27.92 2.36
C THR A 2 3.74 26.54 1.78
N GLN A 3 4.31 25.52 2.42
CA GLN A 3 4.16 24.13 1.98
C GLN A 3 2.72 23.68 2.21
N VAL A 4 2.07 23.12 1.19
CA VAL A 4 0.71 22.57 1.28
C VAL A 4 0.71 21.34 2.19
N LYS A 5 -0.26 21.27 3.09
CA LYS A 5 -0.48 20.14 3.99
C LYS A 5 -1.66 19.32 3.48
N ALA A 6 -1.42 18.10 3.06
CA ALA A 6 -2.44 17.18 2.57
C ALA A 6 -2.64 16.02 3.55
N LEU A 7 -3.90 15.67 3.81
CA LEU A 7 -4.30 14.48 4.55
C LEU A 7 -4.84 13.45 3.56
N VAL A 8 -4.24 12.28 3.50
CA VAL A 8 -4.72 11.16 2.69
C VAL A 8 -5.38 10.14 3.60
N ILE A 9 -6.60 9.76 3.26
CA ILE A 9 -7.39 8.76 3.98
C ILE A 9 -7.78 7.69 2.97
N GLY A 10 -7.43 6.44 3.21
CA GLY A 10 -7.78 5.36 2.30
C GLY A 10 -6.96 4.10 2.51
N ASP A 11 -7.20 3.12 1.65
CA ASP A 11 -6.57 1.81 1.75
C ASP A 11 -5.10 1.87 1.32
N LEU A 12 -4.22 1.63 2.29
CA LEU A 12 -2.81 1.38 2.04
C LEU A 12 -2.62 -0.09 1.63
N MET A 13 -1.78 -0.30 0.64
CA MET A 13 -1.43 -1.64 0.18
C MET A 13 0.00 -1.70 -0.33
N LEU A 14 0.53 -2.90 -0.49
CA LEU A 14 1.79 -3.13 -1.15
C LEU A 14 1.56 -3.61 -2.60
N ASP A 15 2.18 -2.94 -3.55
CA ASP A 15 2.37 -3.44 -4.89
C ASP A 15 3.71 -4.18 -4.95
N HIS A 16 3.66 -5.51 -5.10
CA HIS A 16 4.81 -6.38 -5.17
C HIS A 16 5.03 -6.82 -6.61
N TYR A 17 6.16 -6.45 -7.20
CA TYR A 17 6.55 -6.83 -8.55
C TYR A 17 7.59 -7.94 -8.49
N ILE A 18 7.29 -9.04 -9.17
CA ILE A 18 8.15 -10.22 -9.28
C ILE A 18 8.56 -10.34 -10.75
N TRP A 19 9.82 -10.05 -11.04
CA TRP A 19 10.35 -10.06 -12.39
C TRP A 19 11.12 -11.35 -12.65
N GLY A 20 10.87 -11.98 -13.81
CA GLY A 20 11.55 -13.21 -14.15
C GLY A 20 11.55 -13.54 -15.64
N SER A 21 12.14 -14.67 -15.98
CA SER A 21 12.07 -15.29 -17.30
C SER A 21 11.16 -16.53 -17.27
N CYS A 22 10.56 -16.82 -18.41
CA CYS A 22 9.77 -18.03 -18.62
C CYS A 22 10.38 -18.83 -19.76
N ASP A 23 11.14 -19.86 -19.43
CA ASP A 23 11.88 -20.66 -20.42
C ASP A 23 11.26 -22.04 -20.62
N ARG A 24 10.30 -22.44 -19.79
CA ARG A 24 9.69 -23.78 -19.83
C ARG A 24 8.28 -23.81 -19.27
N ILE A 25 7.55 -24.84 -19.67
CA ILE A 25 6.28 -25.26 -19.07
C ILE A 25 6.57 -26.28 -17.97
N SER A 26 5.77 -26.27 -16.89
CA SER A 26 5.88 -27.25 -15.82
C SER A 26 5.59 -28.68 -16.32
N PRO A 27 6.35 -29.68 -15.87
CA PRO A 27 6.02 -31.08 -16.13
C PRO A 27 4.80 -31.58 -15.33
N GLU A 28 4.40 -30.87 -14.27
CA GLU A 28 3.30 -31.26 -13.37
C GLU A 28 1.93 -30.77 -13.86
N ALA A 29 1.90 -29.65 -14.62
CA ALA A 29 0.67 -29.06 -15.13
C ALA A 29 1.01 -28.14 -16.33
N PRO A 30 0.06 -27.83 -17.23
CA PRO A 30 0.29 -26.95 -18.40
C PRO A 30 0.38 -25.46 -17.96
N VAL A 31 1.28 -25.15 -17.04
CA VAL A 31 1.52 -23.80 -16.50
C VAL A 31 2.97 -23.37 -16.73
N GLN A 32 3.16 -22.08 -16.89
CA GLN A 32 4.48 -21.49 -17.06
C GLN A 32 5.31 -21.57 -15.76
N VAL A 33 6.59 -21.85 -15.89
CA VAL A 33 7.55 -21.77 -14.78
C VAL A 33 8.30 -20.46 -14.88
N ILE A 34 8.10 -19.57 -13.91
CA ILE A 34 8.77 -18.28 -13.86
C ILE A 34 10.02 -18.43 -12.96
N LYS A 35 11.18 -18.20 -13.55
CA LYS A 35 12.44 -18.12 -12.81
C LYS A 35 12.65 -16.69 -12.35
N ILE A 36 12.45 -16.44 -11.06
CA ILE A 36 12.57 -15.09 -10.47
C ILE A 36 14.01 -14.59 -10.59
N GLN A 37 14.15 -13.35 -11.04
CA GLN A 37 15.43 -12.65 -11.20
C GLN A 37 15.53 -11.43 -10.30
N ASN A 38 14.41 -10.74 -10.07
CA ASN A 38 14.33 -9.55 -9.22
C ASN A 38 12.95 -9.41 -8.61
N GLU A 39 12.89 -8.76 -7.46
CA GLU A 39 11.65 -8.40 -6.79
C GLU A 39 11.73 -6.96 -6.30
N SER A 40 10.62 -6.26 -6.35
CA SER A 40 10.50 -4.92 -5.80
C SER A 40 9.14 -4.72 -5.16
N VAL A 41 9.11 -3.90 -4.12
CA VAL A 41 7.88 -3.56 -3.41
C VAL A 41 7.76 -2.05 -3.34
N CYS A 42 6.57 -1.53 -3.59
CA CYS A 42 6.24 -0.12 -3.43
C CYS A 42 4.84 0.04 -2.83
N LEU A 43 4.54 1.25 -2.39
CA LEU A 43 3.19 1.56 -1.90
C LEU A 43 2.21 1.64 -3.07
N GLY A 44 1.06 0.99 -2.91
CA GLY A 44 -0.10 1.05 -3.79
C GLY A 44 -1.29 1.74 -3.13
N GLY A 45 -2.38 1.89 -3.87
CA GLY A 45 -3.60 2.55 -3.37
C GLY A 45 -3.34 3.96 -2.85
N ALA A 46 -3.86 4.26 -1.65
CA ALA A 46 -3.63 5.54 -0.99
C ALA A 46 -2.13 5.84 -0.79
N GLY A 47 -1.30 4.82 -0.60
CA GLY A 47 0.15 4.99 -0.45
C GLY A 47 0.84 5.54 -1.69
N ASN A 48 0.37 5.19 -2.89
CA ASN A 48 0.87 5.78 -4.13
C ASN A 48 0.50 7.27 -4.22
N VAL A 49 -0.70 7.65 -3.77
CA VAL A 49 -1.11 9.07 -3.68
C VAL A 49 -0.19 9.84 -2.73
N VAL A 50 0.11 9.25 -1.56
CA VAL A 50 1.05 9.83 -0.58
C VAL A 50 2.42 10.07 -1.22
N ALA A 51 3.00 9.06 -1.88
CA ALA A 51 4.31 9.16 -2.53
C ALA A 51 4.34 10.28 -3.59
N ASN A 52 3.29 10.38 -4.40
CA ASN A 52 3.17 11.43 -5.42
C ASN A 52 3.07 12.82 -4.80
N LEU A 53 2.26 13.02 -3.76
CA LEU A 53 2.12 14.32 -3.09
C LEU A 53 3.43 14.75 -2.42
N LEU A 54 4.15 13.83 -1.77
CA LEU A 54 5.46 14.10 -1.19
C LEU A 54 6.48 14.51 -2.27
N SER A 55 6.48 13.82 -3.42
CA SER A 55 7.37 14.16 -4.54
C SER A 55 7.09 15.55 -5.14
N LEU A 56 5.85 16.01 -5.03
CA LEU A 56 5.44 17.38 -5.40
C LEU A 56 5.77 18.43 -4.32
N GLY A 57 6.36 18.02 -3.20
CA GLY A 57 6.79 18.92 -2.14
C GLY A 57 5.72 19.24 -1.09
N ALA A 58 4.59 18.53 -1.07
CA ALA A 58 3.60 18.65 -0.02
C ALA A 58 4.07 18.03 1.31
N SER A 59 3.51 18.46 2.43
CA SER A 59 3.57 17.73 3.72
C SER A 59 2.35 16.83 3.80
N VAL A 60 2.55 15.53 3.98
CA VAL A 60 1.44 14.56 3.89
C VAL A 60 1.26 13.82 5.21
N GLY A 61 0.03 13.85 5.72
CA GLY A 61 -0.44 12.98 6.80
C GLY A 61 -1.29 11.83 6.25
N VAL A 62 -1.30 10.71 6.95
CA VAL A 62 -2.00 9.49 6.53
C VAL A 62 -2.91 8.98 7.63
N ILE A 63 -4.14 8.63 7.24
CA ILE A 63 -5.08 7.85 8.04
C ILE A 63 -5.42 6.58 7.26
N SER A 64 -5.27 5.42 7.87
CA SER A 64 -5.58 4.13 7.25
C SER A 64 -5.83 3.03 8.28
N VAL A 65 -6.25 1.86 7.78
CA VAL A 65 -6.30 0.62 8.53
C VAL A 65 -5.42 -0.41 7.84
N LEU A 66 -4.59 -1.10 8.61
CA LEU A 66 -3.75 -2.19 8.16
C LEU A 66 -4.05 -3.45 8.99
N GLY A 67 -3.62 -4.61 8.51
CA GLY A 67 -3.56 -5.81 9.33
C GLY A 67 -2.51 -5.67 10.44
N ASP A 68 -2.48 -6.63 11.36
CA ASP A 68 -1.38 -6.78 12.32
C ASP A 68 -0.42 -7.86 11.84
N ASP A 69 0.32 -7.53 10.78
CA ASP A 69 1.20 -8.45 10.06
C ASP A 69 2.52 -7.78 9.62
N LYS A 70 3.42 -8.60 9.07
CA LYS A 70 4.73 -8.12 8.60
C LYS A 70 4.61 -7.14 7.42
N GLU A 71 3.55 -7.27 6.64
CA GLU A 71 3.25 -6.39 5.52
C GLU A 71 2.85 -4.99 6.00
N ALA A 72 2.10 -4.90 7.11
CA ALA A 72 1.81 -3.62 7.76
C ALA A 72 3.09 -2.91 8.22
N ALA A 73 4.00 -3.66 8.85
CA ALA A 73 5.30 -3.10 9.27
C ALA A 73 6.12 -2.58 8.07
N GLN A 74 6.06 -3.27 6.93
CA GLN A 74 6.73 -2.83 5.70
C GLN A 74 6.09 -1.56 5.12
N VAL A 75 4.74 -1.46 5.12
CA VAL A 75 4.03 -0.22 4.72
C VAL A 75 4.47 0.95 5.59
N GLU A 76 4.45 0.78 6.92
CA GLU A 76 4.86 1.83 7.87
C GLU A 76 6.32 2.26 7.67
N GLN A 77 7.20 1.30 7.43
CA GLN A 77 8.61 1.58 7.13
C GLN A 77 8.74 2.46 5.88
N ILE A 78 8.09 2.07 4.77
CA ILE A 78 8.17 2.85 3.51
C ILE A 78 7.59 4.25 3.69
N LEU A 79 6.46 4.39 4.40
CA LEU A 79 5.87 5.71 4.71
C LEU A 79 6.85 6.59 5.49
N ASN A 80 7.52 6.03 6.49
CA ASN A 80 8.53 6.74 7.27
C ASN A 80 9.74 7.15 6.44
N GLU A 81 10.25 6.27 5.58
CA GLU A 81 11.36 6.55 4.66
C GLU A 81 11.02 7.68 3.67
N LEU A 82 9.76 7.75 3.23
CA LEU A 82 9.25 8.83 2.38
C LEU A 82 9.02 10.14 3.14
N GLY A 83 8.99 10.12 4.47
CA GLY A 83 8.74 11.29 5.30
C GLY A 83 7.25 11.63 5.46
N ALA A 84 6.34 10.68 5.22
CA ALA A 84 4.93 10.83 5.53
C ALA A 84 4.71 10.82 7.06
N LYS A 85 3.69 11.56 7.51
CA LYS A 85 3.27 11.53 8.91
C LYS A 85 2.20 10.47 9.11
N ASN A 86 2.49 9.48 9.93
CA ASN A 86 1.50 8.49 10.36
C ASN A 86 0.59 9.12 11.41
N GLU A 87 -0.46 9.82 10.96
CA GLU A 87 -1.38 10.53 11.88
C GLU A 87 -2.27 9.54 12.64
N LEU A 88 -2.79 8.54 11.92
CA LEU A 88 -3.58 7.45 12.51
C LEU A 88 -3.55 6.22 11.58
N ILE A 89 -2.77 5.23 11.93
CA ILE A 89 -2.81 3.91 11.30
C ILE A 89 -3.27 2.90 12.35
N ILE A 90 -4.49 2.41 12.18
CA ILE A 90 -5.08 1.41 13.07
C ILE A 90 -4.68 0.02 12.59
N LYS A 91 -4.22 -0.82 13.52
CA LYS A 91 -3.96 -2.25 13.24
C LYS A 91 -5.15 -3.09 13.65
N ASP A 92 -5.74 -3.75 12.67
CA ASP A 92 -6.91 -4.60 12.83
C ASP A 92 -6.49 -6.07 12.70
N HIS A 93 -6.58 -6.82 13.80
CA HIS A 93 -6.18 -8.23 13.87
C HIS A 93 -7.09 -9.16 13.06
N THR A 94 -8.27 -8.69 12.66
CA THR A 94 -9.26 -9.49 11.94
C THR A 94 -8.99 -9.49 10.43
N ARG A 95 -8.08 -8.64 9.93
CA ARG A 95 -7.78 -8.49 8.51
C ARG A 95 -6.31 -8.67 8.19
N GLN A 96 -6.05 -8.86 6.91
CA GLN A 96 -4.70 -8.88 6.35
C GLN A 96 -4.40 -7.56 5.65
N THR A 97 -3.15 -7.11 5.74
CA THR A 97 -2.68 -5.99 4.91
C THR A 97 -2.71 -6.39 3.43
N SER A 98 -3.30 -5.54 2.61
CA SER A 98 -3.48 -5.82 1.18
C SER A 98 -2.15 -5.84 0.43
N ILE A 99 -1.96 -6.90 -0.37
CA ILE A 99 -0.82 -7.04 -1.28
C ILE A 99 -1.34 -7.40 -2.67
N LYS A 100 -0.82 -6.74 -3.68
CA LYS A 100 -1.07 -7.08 -5.09
C LYS A 100 0.25 -7.47 -5.76
N SER A 101 0.49 -8.77 -5.86
CA SER A 101 1.70 -9.31 -6.48
C SER A 101 1.51 -9.46 -7.98
N ARG A 102 2.36 -8.80 -8.77
CA ARG A 102 2.38 -8.86 -10.22
C ARG A 102 3.58 -9.64 -10.68
N VAL A 103 3.35 -10.79 -11.30
CA VAL A 103 4.41 -11.64 -11.86
C VAL A 103 4.63 -11.22 -13.31
N MET A 104 5.84 -10.77 -13.60
CA MET A 104 6.27 -10.27 -14.90
C MET A 104 7.25 -11.27 -15.53
N ALA A 105 6.94 -11.76 -16.74
CA ALA A 105 7.87 -12.54 -17.53
C ALA A 105 8.37 -11.69 -18.70
N THR A 106 9.67 -11.40 -18.73
CA THR A 106 10.31 -10.53 -19.72
C THR A 106 9.68 -9.12 -19.71
N HIS A 107 8.65 -8.87 -20.52
CA HIS A 107 7.96 -7.56 -20.63
C HIS A 107 6.45 -7.67 -20.45
N GLN A 108 5.93 -8.84 -20.06
CA GLN A 108 4.51 -9.10 -19.97
C GLN A 108 4.10 -9.52 -18.58
N GLN A 109 2.99 -8.97 -18.07
CA GLN A 109 2.38 -9.48 -16.86
C GLN A 109 1.69 -10.81 -17.14
N VAL A 110 2.12 -11.86 -16.44
CA VAL A 110 1.61 -13.23 -16.60
C VAL A 110 0.44 -13.50 -15.69
N VAL A 111 0.57 -13.06 -14.44
CA VAL A 111 -0.46 -13.27 -13.40
C VAL A 111 -0.41 -12.16 -12.36
N ARG A 112 -1.55 -11.89 -11.72
CA ARG A 112 -1.64 -11.08 -10.50
C ARG A 112 -2.22 -11.94 -9.39
N ILE A 113 -1.58 -11.89 -8.24
CA ILE A 113 -1.99 -12.59 -7.03
C ILE A 113 -2.37 -11.53 -6.02
N ASP A 114 -3.64 -11.52 -5.60
CA ASP A 114 -4.16 -10.55 -4.64
C ASP A 114 -4.37 -11.25 -3.29
N LYS A 115 -3.78 -10.66 -2.24
CA LYS A 115 -4.02 -10.99 -0.84
C LYS A 115 -4.69 -9.77 -0.23
N GLU A 116 -5.98 -9.85 0.04
CA GLU A 116 -6.76 -8.74 0.58
C GLU A 116 -7.94 -9.25 1.41
N SER A 117 -8.41 -8.43 2.35
CA SER A 117 -9.65 -8.61 3.09
C SER A 117 -10.66 -7.58 2.62
N ILE A 118 -11.85 -8.03 2.20
CA ILE A 118 -12.92 -7.18 1.65
C ILE A 118 -14.02 -6.89 2.68
N GLU A 119 -13.93 -7.46 3.86
CA GLU A 119 -14.89 -7.26 4.95
C GLU A 119 -14.83 -5.83 5.47
N SER A 120 -15.94 -5.39 6.06
CA SER A 120 -16.03 -4.09 6.72
C SER A 120 -15.02 -4.00 7.87
N ILE A 121 -14.48 -2.81 8.09
CA ILE A 121 -13.58 -2.55 9.22
C ILE A 121 -14.39 -2.41 10.52
N GLU A 122 -13.89 -2.98 11.61
CA GLU A 122 -14.54 -2.85 12.93
C GLU A 122 -14.20 -1.53 13.65
N CYS A 123 -13.11 -0.86 13.21
CA CYS A 123 -12.57 0.35 13.83
C CYS A 123 -13.08 1.67 13.23
N GLU A 124 -14.21 1.66 12.49
CA GLU A 124 -14.76 2.85 11.82
C GLU A 124 -14.96 4.04 12.77
N SER A 125 -15.53 3.79 13.95
CA SER A 125 -15.77 4.82 14.97
C SER A 125 -14.46 5.47 15.45
N GLU A 126 -13.40 4.69 15.59
CA GLU A 126 -12.06 5.18 15.99
C GLU A 126 -11.43 6.04 14.88
N LEU A 127 -11.56 5.61 13.63
CA LEU A 127 -11.11 6.39 12.46
C LEU A 127 -11.82 7.75 12.39
N ILE A 128 -13.14 7.77 12.51
CA ILE A 128 -13.93 8.99 12.46
C ILE A 128 -13.56 9.93 13.62
N ALA A 129 -13.42 9.39 14.83
CA ALA A 129 -13.01 10.18 16.00
C ALA A 129 -11.58 10.75 15.84
N GLY A 130 -10.66 9.96 15.29
CA GLY A 130 -9.30 10.39 15.00
C GLY A 130 -9.25 11.47 13.93
N PHE A 131 -9.93 11.26 12.81
CA PHE A 131 -10.08 12.26 11.77
C PHE A 131 -10.61 13.59 12.31
N GLY A 132 -11.66 13.55 13.14
CA GLY A 132 -12.28 14.74 13.74
C GLY A 132 -11.32 15.60 14.57
N LYS A 133 -10.22 15.01 15.08
CA LYS A 133 -9.23 15.73 15.87
C LYS A 133 -8.17 16.44 15.02
N ILE A 134 -7.88 15.91 13.82
CA ILE A 134 -6.70 16.31 13.05
C ILE A 134 -6.99 17.02 11.73
N TYR A 135 -8.18 16.84 11.14
CA TYR A 135 -8.47 17.35 9.78
C TYR A 135 -8.25 18.86 9.62
N LYS A 136 -8.46 19.65 10.67
CA LYS A 136 -8.27 21.12 10.66
C LYS A 136 -6.81 21.55 10.51
N ASN A 137 -5.87 20.64 10.67
CA ASN A 137 -4.43 20.92 10.54
C ASN A 137 -3.94 20.83 9.08
N TYR A 138 -4.85 20.48 8.17
CA TYR A 138 -4.57 20.21 6.75
C TYR A 138 -5.33 21.15 5.84
N ASP A 139 -4.68 21.52 4.71
CA ASP A 139 -5.26 22.41 3.70
C ASP A 139 -6.15 21.65 2.72
N VAL A 140 -5.84 20.36 2.48
CA VAL A 140 -6.53 19.47 1.53
C VAL A 140 -6.71 18.09 2.15
N ILE A 141 -7.85 17.46 1.87
CA ILE A 141 -8.16 16.09 2.26
C ILE A 141 -8.46 15.30 0.99
N LEU A 142 -7.81 14.14 0.84
CA LEU A 142 -8.02 13.18 -0.24
C LEU A 142 -8.59 11.89 0.35
N LEU A 143 -9.65 11.37 -0.30
CA LEU A 143 -10.35 10.13 0.04
C LEU A 143 -10.25 9.15 -1.13
#